data_b1a73f3b59904407e58b39d400d4038c
#
_entry.id   b1a73f3b59904407e58b39d400d4038c
#
_cell.length_a   1.000
_cell.length_b   1.000
_cell.length_c   1.000
_cell.angle_alpha   90.00
_cell.angle_beta   90.00
_cell.angle_gamma   90.00
#
_symmetry.space_group_name_H-M   'P 1'
#
loop_
_entity.id
_entity.type
_entity.pdbx_description
1 polymer ?
#
loop_
_entity_poly.entity_id
_entity_poly.type
_entity_poly.pdbx_seq_one_letter_code
_entity_poly.pdbx_strand_id
1 'polypeptide(L)'
;GNIKSFYFSPDYKGGVYAMPLSLLIKRDLLQYVDFDEFIRRGFPVEDYPMQAILAQYCKWGHIDDLCVVYRVYKESATFISFDHPKYLQYHQGLAEIRRYLNELFPADAYITEEQIQEQLFYKEYLLYLHRVEYQKAKRLISDASAIANMPKVRQAKRFARTWLHFIASHFIKEHKYKKDLKERT
;
A
#
# COMPACT_ATOMS: atom_id res chain seq x y z
N GLY A 1 -15.74 -8.86 15.74
CA GLY A 1 -15.02 -7.58 15.67
C GLY A 1 -15.78 -6.60 14.80
N ASN A 2 -15.54 -5.31 15.00
CA ASN A 2 -16.16 -4.28 14.18
C ASN A 2 -15.33 -4.09 12.90
N ILE A 3 -15.84 -4.57 11.76
CA ILE A 3 -15.16 -4.46 10.45
C ILE A 3 -15.00 -3.01 10.01
N LYS A 4 -15.92 -2.12 10.40
CA LYS A 4 -15.80 -0.69 10.18
C LYS A 4 -14.47 -0.17 10.77
N SER A 5 -14.12 -0.56 12.00
CA SER A 5 -12.85 -0.16 12.61
C SER A 5 -11.61 -0.71 11.88
N PHE A 6 -11.73 -1.82 11.16
CA PHE A 6 -10.66 -2.34 10.33
C PHE A 6 -10.31 -1.38 9.19
N TYR A 7 -11.30 -0.91 8.40
CA TYR A 7 -11.06 -0.06 7.24
C TYR A 7 -10.77 1.40 7.58
N PHE A 8 -11.34 1.90 8.67
CA PHE A 8 -11.29 3.31 9.08
C PHE A 8 -10.36 3.55 10.28
N SER A 9 -9.50 2.60 10.63
CA SER A 9 -8.49 2.78 11.67
C SER A 9 -7.28 3.58 11.16
N PRO A 10 -6.68 4.44 12.00
CA PRO A 10 -5.39 5.07 11.70
C PRO A 10 -4.25 4.07 11.44
N ASP A 11 -4.37 2.87 12.02
CA ASP A 11 -3.39 1.79 11.84
C ASP A 11 -3.61 0.94 10.57
N TYR A 12 -4.66 1.26 9.79
CA TYR A 12 -4.95 0.54 8.57
C TYR A 12 -3.81 0.64 7.55
N LYS A 13 -3.25 -0.51 7.17
CA LYS A 13 -2.08 -0.59 6.29
C LYS A 13 -2.41 -0.90 4.83
N GLY A 14 -3.67 -0.97 4.51
CA GLY A 14 -4.17 -1.38 3.20
C GLY A 14 -4.50 -2.88 3.14
N GLY A 15 -5.31 -3.25 2.17
CA GLY A 15 -5.74 -4.62 1.94
C GLY A 15 -7.26 -4.78 2.11
N VAL A 16 -7.71 -6.02 2.13
CA VAL A 16 -9.12 -6.38 2.32
C VAL A 16 -9.26 -7.22 3.58
N TYR A 17 -10.41 -7.08 4.26
CA TYR A 17 -10.72 -7.89 5.43
C TYR A 17 -10.94 -9.36 5.06
N ALA A 18 -11.60 -9.57 3.93
CA ALA A 18 -11.82 -10.90 3.38
C ALA A 18 -11.49 -10.90 1.89
N MET A 19 -10.91 -12.01 1.42
CA MET A 19 -10.63 -12.16 -0.02
C MET A 19 -11.96 -12.14 -0.79
N PRO A 20 -12.06 -11.43 -1.93
CA PRO A 20 -13.32 -11.31 -2.69
C PRO A 20 -13.95 -12.66 -3.03
N LEU A 21 -13.13 -13.65 -3.34
CA LEU A 21 -13.60 -15.02 -3.66
C LEU A 21 -14.19 -15.78 -2.46
N SER A 22 -14.02 -15.29 -1.23
CA SER A 22 -14.59 -15.86 0.00
C SER A 22 -15.80 -15.07 0.51
N LEU A 23 -16.28 -14.07 -0.24
CA LEU A 23 -17.39 -13.23 0.15
C LEU A 23 -18.72 -13.73 -0.43
N LEU A 24 -19.74 -13.77 0.42
CA LEU A 24 -21.12 -13.88 0.01
C LEU A 24 -21.84 -12.58 0.38
N ILE A 25 -22.27 -11.83 -0.61
CA ILE A 25 -22.86 -10.50 -0.45
C ILE A 25 -24.33 -10.56 -0.86
N LYS A 26 -25.23 -10.05 0.00
CA LYS A 26 -26.62 -9.84 -0.40
C LYS A 26 -26.68 -8.83 -1.53
N ARG A 27 -27.38 -9.18 -2.61
CA ARG A 27 -27.45 -8.35 -3.83
C ARG A 27 -27.90 -6.92 -3.52
N ASP A 28 -28.89 -6.76 -2.64
CA ASP A 28 -29.47 -5.44 -2.31
C ASP A 28 -28.44 -4.49 -1.66
N LEU A 29 -27.37 -5.02 -1.07
CA LEU A 29 -26.30 -4.20 -0.49
C LEU A 29 -25.43 -3.53 -1.56
N LEU A 30 -25.38 -4.08 -2.77
CA LEU A 30 -24.59 -3.52 -3.86
C LEU A 30 -25.13 -2.16 -4.35
N GLN A 31 -26.38 -1.81 -4.03
CA GLN A 31 -26.95 -0.47 -4.30
C GLN A 31 -26.18 0.66 -3.60
N TYR A 32 -25.40 0.38 -2.55
CA TYR A 32 -24.59 1.36 -1.84
C TYR A 32 -23.23 1.58 -2.48
N VAL A 33 -22.87 0.78 -3.49
CA VAL A 33 -21.54 0.80 -4.13
C VAL A 33 -21.66 1.35 -5.54
N ASP A 34 -21.00 2.46 -5.78
CA ASP A 34 -20.91 3.07 -7.12
C ASP A 34 -19.66 2.57 -7.85
N PHE A 35 -19.80 1.48 -8.61
CA PHE A 35 -18.72 0.91 -9.39
C PHE A 35 -18.31 1.80 -10.57
N ASP A 36 -19.22 2.60 -11.12
CA ASP A 36 -18.93 3.54 -12.20
C ASP A 36 -17.98 4.64 -11.71
N GLU A 37 -18.21 5.10 -10.46
CA GLU A 37 -17.29 6.05 -9.81
C GLU A 37 -15.89 5.46 -9.57
N PHE A 38 -15.79 4.16 -9.24
CA PHE A 38 -14.48 3.49 -9.10
C PHE A 38 -13.71 3.49 -10.42
N ILE A 39 -14.41 3.19 -11.52
CA ILE A 39 -13.84 3.22 -12.88
C ILE A 39 -13.43 4.65 -13.24
N ARG A 40 -14.31 5.63 -13.01
CA ARG A 40 -14.06 7.04 -13.31
C ARG A 40 -12.84 7.59 -12.58
N ARG A 41 -12.65 7.21 -11.31
CA ARG A 41 -11.49 7.60 -10.50
C ARG A 41 -10.23 6.77 -10.79
N GLY A 42 -10.33 5.71 -11.58
CA GLY A 42 -9.21 4.83 -11.94
C GLY A 42 -8.67 4.04 -10.76
N PHE A 43 -9.54 3.53 -9.89
CA PHE A 43 -9.11 2.72 -8.76
C PHE A 43 -8.41 1.45 -9.23
N PRO A 44 -7.27 1.09 -8.63
CA PRO A 44 -6.50 -0.08 -9.04
C PRO A 44 -7.12 -1.41 -8.58
N VAL A 45 -8.06 -1.35 -7.65
CA VAL A 45 -8.78 -2.49 -7.07
C VAL A 45 -10.20 -2.05 -6.69
N GLU A 46 -11.17 -2.93 -6.84
CA GLU A 46 -12.58 -2.69 -6.49
C GLU A 46 -12.97 -3.29 -5.12
N ASP A 47 -12.27 -4.31 -4.69
CA ASP A 47 -12.58 -5.08 -3.48
C ASP A 47 -12.40 -4.25 -2.20
N TYR A 48 -11.35 -3.46 -2.11
CA TYR A 48 -11.10 -2.61 -0.95
C TYR A 48 -12.18 -1.54 -0.75
N PRO A 49 -12.48 -0.64 -1.71
CA PRO A 49 -13.51 0.37 -1.51
C PRO A 49 -14.90 -0.25 -1.33
N MET A 50 -15.24 -1.30 -2.06
CA MET A 50 -16.50 -2.02 -1.90
C MET A 50 -16.66 -2.53 -0.46
N GLN A 51 -15.69 -3.25 0.08
CA GLN A 51 -15.77 -3.79 1.43
C GLN A 51 -15.84 -2.68 2.48
N ALA A 52 -15.07 -1.62 2.33
CA ALA A 52 -15.09 -0.47 3.23
C ALA A 52 -16.46 0.23 3.25
N ILE A 53 -17.09 0.41 2.08
CA ILE A 53 -18.44 0.96 1.97
C ILE A 53 -19.45 0.04 2.63
N LEU A 54 -19.44 -1.25 2.29
CA LEU A 54 -20.38 -2.22 2.85
C LEU A 54 -20.25 -2.35 4.37
N ALA A 55 -19.06 -2.14 4.93
CA ALA A 55 -18.85 -2.13 6.38
C ALA A 55 -19.64 -1.03 7.12
N GLN A 56 -20.12 0.00 6.40
CA GLN A 56 -20.98 1.05 6.97
C GLN A 56 -22.45 0.62 7.06
N TYR A 57 -22.90 -0.27 6.16
CA TYR A 57 -24.33 -0.56 5.97
C TYR A 57 -24.74 -1.95 6.45
N CYS A 58 -23.81 -2.86 6.71
CA CYS A 58 -24.17 -4.21 7.11
C CYS A 58 -23.27 -4.79 8.21
N LYS A 59 -23.82 -5.80 8.87
CA LYS A 59 -23.04 -6.68 9.76
C LYS A 59 -22.45 -7.81 8.93
N TRP A 60 -21.24 -8.20 9.29
CA TRP A 60 -20.55 -9.32 8.67
C TRP A 60 -20.65 -10.55 9.56
N GLY A 61 -20.98 -11.68 8.95
CA GLY A 61 -20.88 -13.00 9.56
C GLY A 61 -19.60 -13.70 9.06
N HIS A 62 -19.19 -14.69 9.81
CA HIS A 62 -18.09 -15.58 9.45
C HIS A 62 -18.63 -17.02 9.39
N ILE A 63 -18.22 -17.77 8.36
CA ILE A 63 -18.45 -19.21 8.22
C ILE A 63 -17.11 -19.87 8.41
N ASP A 64 -17.00 -20.76 9.40
CA ASP A 64 -15.76 -21.42 9.81
C ASP A 64 -15.52 -22.71 8.99
N ASP A 65 -15.71 -22.59 7.67
CA ASP A 65 -15.51 -23.67 6.72
C ASP A 65 -14.45 -23.30 5.69
N LEU A 66 -13.71 -24.27 5.20
CA LEU A 66 -12.74 -24.09 4.10
C LEU A 66 -13.48 -24.01 2.75
N CYS A 67 -13.94 -22.82 2.40
CA CYS A 67 -14.79 -22.61 1.21
C CYS A 67 -14.00 -22.37 -0.08
N VAL A 68 -12.74 -21.91 0.00
CA VAL A 68 -11.98 -21.43 -1.16
C VAL A 68 -10.50 -21.74 -1.06
N VAL A 69 -9.84 -21.86 -2.22
CA VAL A 69 -8.38 -21.99 -2.36
C VAL A 69 -7.86 -20.79 -3.14
N TYR A 70 -6.98 -20.01 -2.54
CA TYR A 70 -6.34 -18.87 -3.19
C TYR A 70 -5.00 -19.29 -3.81
N ARG A 71 -4.88 -19.12 -5.13
CA ARG A 71 -3.61 -19.34 -5.83
C ARG A 71 -2.74 -18.09 -5.76
N VAL A 72 -1.54 -18.24 -5.24
CA VAL A 72 -0.53 -17.18 -5.22
C VAL A 72 0.48 -17.45 -6.34
N TYR A 73 0.57 -16.56 -7.31
CA TYR A 73 1.58 -16.59 -8.37
C TYR A 73 2.04 -15.19 -8.75
N LYS A 74 3.24 -15.10 -9.32
CA LYS A 74 3.93 -13.82 -9.55
C LYS A 74 3.22 -12.91 -10.57
N GLU A 75 2.47 -13.49 -11.49
CA GLU A 75 1.71 -12.80 -12.54
C GLU A 75 0.33 -12.33 -12.06
N SER A 76 0.00 -12.52 -10.79
CA SER A 76 -1.25 -12.03 -10.21
C SER A 76 -1.36 -10.51 -10.34
N ALA A 77 -2.53 -10.02 -10.76
CA ALA A 77 -2.80 -8.58 -10.95
C ALA A 77 -2.54 -7.73 -9.70
N THR A 78 -2.67 -8.34 -8.52
CA THR A 78 -2.45 -7.68 -7.22
C THR A 78 -1.01 -7.82 -6.71
N PHE A 79 -0.16 -8.62 -7.39
CA PHE A 79 1.25 -8.79 -7.02
C PHE A 79 2.11 -7.69 -7.63
N ILE A 80 1.97 -6.47 -7.12
CA ILE A 80 2.74 -5.31 -7.57
C ILE A 80 4.06 -5.22 -6.78
N SER A 81 5.11 -5.84 -7.32
CA SER A 81 6.46 -5.75 -6.76
C SER A 81 7.12 -4.40 -7.04
N PHE A 82 8.22 -4.09 -6.34
CA PHE A 82 9.02 -2.87 -6.59
C PHE A 82 9.56 -2.76 -8.02
N ASP A 83 9.73 -3.88 -8.72
CA ASP A 83 10.20 -3.89 -10.11
C ASP A 83 9.08 -3.62 -11.11
N HIS A 84 7.83 -3.68 -10.68
CA HIS A 84 6.68 -3.43 -11.56
C HIS A 84 6.62 -1.97 -11.99
N PRO A 85 6.48 -1.66 -13.30
CA PRO A 85 6.50 -0.29 -13.80
C PRO A 85 5.40 0.59 -13.19
N LYS A 86 4.25 0.00 -12.87
CA LYS A 86 3.08 0.70 -12.28
C LYS A 86 3.09 0.74 -10.75
N TYR A 87 4.21 0.40 -10.07
CA TYR A 87 4.24 0.35 -8.60
C TYR A 87 3.72 1.63 -7.93
N LEU A 88 4.26 2.78 -8.31
CA LEU A 88 3.81 4.06 -7.72
C LEU A 88 2.38 4.40 -8.11
N GLN A 89 2.00 4.19 -9.36
CA GLN A 89 0.63 4.42 -9.84
C GLN A 89 -0.39 3.60 -9.04
N TYR A 90 -0.08 2.34 -8.75
CA TYR A 90 -0.92 1.49 -7.91
C TYR A 90 -1.11 2.08 -6.51
N HIS A 91 -0.04 2.52 -5.85
CA HIS A 91 -0.11 3.11 -4.52
C HIS A 91 -0.79 4.49 -4.51
N GLN A 92 -0.64 5.29 -5.58
CA GLN A 92 -1.41 6.52 -5.78
C GLN A 92 -2.91 6.23 -5.90
N GLY A 93 -3.28 5.20 -6.64
CA GLY A 93 -4.68 4.76 -6.73
C GLY A 93 -5.25 4.29 -5.39
N LEU A 94 -4.47 3.56 -4.56
CA LEU A 94 -4.89 3.22 -3.20
C LEU A 94 -5.06 4.45 -2.30
N ALA A 95 -4.24 5.48 -2.47
CA ALA A 95 -4.40 6.75 -1.77
C ALA A 95 -5.68 7.47 -2.20
N GLU A 96 -6.01 7.43 -3.50
CA GLU A 96 -7.25 8.01 -4.03
C GLU A 96 -8.49 7.30 -3.50
N ILE A 97 -8.47 5.96 -3.34
CA ILE A 97 -9.54 5.23 -2.67
C ILE A 97 -9.76 5.76 -1.24
N ARG A 98 -8.69 6.05 -0.49
CA ARG A 98 -8.80 6.59 0.87
C ARG A 98 -9.41 7.98 0.90
N ARG A 99 -9.04 8.87 -0.03
CA ARG A 99 -9.66 10.19 -0.18
C ARG A 99 -11.14 10.05 -0.46
N TYR A 100 -11.49 9.19 -1.39
CA TYR A 100 -12.89 8.91 -1.72
C TYR A 100 -13.69 8.40 -0.52
N LEU A 101 -13.14 7.49 0.27
CA LEU A 101 -13.80 7.00 1.48
C LEU A 101 -13.95 8.10 2.55
N ASN A 102 -12.97 9.01 2.68
CA ASN A 102 -13.07 10.17 3.55
C ASN A 102 -14.13 11.17 3.07
N GLU A 103 -14.28 11.34 1.76
CA GLU A 103 -15.35 12.17 1.16
C GLU A 103 -16.74 11.59 1.45
N LEU A 104 -16.89 10.27 1.29
CA LEU A 104 -18.17 9.58 1.53
C LEU A 104 -18.54 9.52 3.02
N PHE A 105 -17.55 9.33 3.89
CA PHE A 105 -17.76 9.09 5.31
C PHE A 105 -16.89 10.03 6.18
N PRO A 106 -17.12 11.34 6.13
CA PRO A 106 -16.26 12.32 6.81
C PRO A 106 -16.24 12.14 8.34
N ALA A 107 -17.32 11.64 8.92
CA ALA A 107 -17.38 11.31 10.36
C ALA A 107 -16.48 10.12 10.76
N ASP A 108 -16.08 9.30 9.80
CA ASP A 108 -15.25 8.12 9.96
C ASP A 108 -13.86 8.30 9.29
N ALA A 109 -13.51 9.53 8.91
CA ALA A 109 -12.26 9.86 8.25
C ALA A 109 -11.09 9.85 9.24
N TYR A 110 -10.64 8.64 9.59
CA TYR A 110 -9.52 8.46 10.54
C TYR A 110 -8.14 8.67 9.93
N ILE A 111 -8.02 8.61 8.59
CA ILE A 111 -6.75 8.77 7.89
C ILE A 111 -6.72 10.16 7.28
N THR A 112 -5.89 11.05 7.83
CA THR A 112 -5.76 12.42 7.33
C THR A 112 -4.98 12.47 6.01
N GLU A 113 -5.10 13.60 5.27
CA GLU A 113 -4.33 13.81 4.05
C GLU A 113 -2.82 13.75 4.31
N GLU A 114 -2.35 14.27 5.45
CA GLU A 114 -0.94 14.19 5.83
C GLU A 114 -0.48 12.73 6.00
N GLN A 115 -1.31 11.88 6.58
CA GLN A 115 -1.01 10.45 6.73
C GLN A 115 -1.00 9.73 5.38
N ILE A 116 -1.90 10.10 4.45
CA ILE A 116 -1.92 9.58 3.09
C ILE A 116 -0.63 9.97 2.37
N GLN A 117 -0.24 11.24 2.43
CA GLN A 117 0.99 11.74 1.84
C GLN A 117 2.25 11.10 2.46
N GLU A 118 2.27 10.90 3.78
CA GLU A 118 3.37 10.19 4.45
C GLU A 118 3.50 8.73 3.95
N GLN A 119 2.37 8.05 3.72
CA GLN A 119 2.39 6.69 3.19
C GLN A 119 2.88 6.63 1.75
N LEU A 120 2.42 7.54 0.88
CA LEU A 120 2.90 7.65 -0.50
C LEU A 120 4.40 7.92 -0.56
N PHE A 121 4.86 8.91 0.20
CA PHE A 121 6.28 9.21 0.35
C PHE A 121 7.08 7.97 0.77
N TYR A 122 6.58 7.21 1.75
CA TYR A 122 7.27 6.01 2.22
C TYR A 122 7.35 4.93 1.14
N LYS A 123 6.31 4.77 0.31
CA LYS A 123 6.30 3.83 -0.81
C LYS A 123 7.32 4.23 -1.89
N GLU A 124 7.37 5.50 -2.24
CA GLU A 124 8.34 6.04 -3.20
C GLU A 124 9.78 5.93 -2.68
N TYR A 125 10.00 6.24 -1.41
CA TYR A 125 11.29 6.08 -0.74
C TYR A 125 11.78 4.63 -0.78
N LEU A 126 10.90 3.66 -0.45
CA LEU A 126 11.25 2.24 -0.52
C LEU A 126 11.55 1.78 -1.94
N LEU A 127 10.82 2.30 -2.94
CA LEU A 127 11.08 2.02 -4.35
C LEU A 127 12.49 2.44 -4.75
N TYR A 128 12.90 3.67 -4.41
CA TYR A 128 14.26 4.15 -4.72
C TYR A 128 15.34 3.35 -4.00
N LEU A 129 15.11 2.93 -2.74
CA LEU A 129 16.04 2.05 -2.03
C LEU A 129 16.16 0.69 -2.73
N HIS A 130 15.04 0.09 -3.13
CA HIS A 130 15.02 -1.20 -3.80
C HIS A 130 15.74 -1.16 -5.15
N ARG A 131 15.51 -0.11 -5.92
CA ARG A 131 16.18 0.12 -7.22
C ARG A 131 17.61 0.62 -7.11
N VAL A 132 18.15 0.75 -5.90
CA VAL A 132 19.53 1.26 -5.66
C VAL A 132 19.70 2.70 -6.16
N GLU A 133 18.62 3.47 -6.25
CA GLU A 133 18.60 4.86 -6.71
C GLU A 133 18.81 5.84 -5.53
N TYR A 134 19.91 5.71 -4.81
CA TYR A 134 20.16 6.42 -3.55
C TYR A 134 20.14 7.94 -3.66
N GLN A 135 20.54 8.51 -4.79
CA GLN A 135 20.50 9.96 -5.00
C GLN A 135 19.05 10.47 -5.05
N LYS A 136 18.15 9.70 -5.67
CA LYS A 136 16.70 10.01 -5.67
C LYS A 136 16.11 9.87 -4.28
N ALA A 137 16.43 8.80 -3.55
CA ALA A 137 15.98 8.61 -2.17
C ALA A 137 16.48 9.77 -1.26
N LYS A 138 17.74 10.21 -1.42
CA LYS A 138 18.32 11.34 -0.68
C LYS A 138 17.62 12.65 -1.02
N ARG A 139 17.39 12.95 -2.30
CA ARG A 139 16.65 14.15 -2.75
C ARG A 139 15.23 14.14 -2.19
N LEU A 140 14.53 13.04 -2.30
CA LEU A 140 13.17 12.89 -1.76
C LEU A 140 13.09 13.22 -0.26
N ILE A 141 14.09 12.84 0.54
CA ILE A 141 14.15 13.19 1.96
C ILE A 141 14.49 14.69 2.15
N SER A 142 15.38 15.26 1.31
CA SER A 142 15.78 16.67 1.39
C SER A 142 14.65 17.60 0.95
N ASP A 143 13.92 17.22 -0.09
CA ASP A 143 12.78 17.96 -0.63
C ASP A 143 11.52 17.80 0.23
N ALA A 144 11.64 17.05 1.33
CA ALA A 144 10.58 16.81 2.31
C ALA A 144 10.09 18.07 3.04
N SER A 145 10.34 19.27 2.50
CA SER A 145 9.52 20.47 2.75
C SER A 145 8.02 20.21 2.45
N ALA A 146 7.71 19.25 1.56
CA ALA A 146 6.36 18.72 1.37
C ALA A 146 5.86 17.89 2.57
N ILE A 147 6.76 17.47 3.47
CA ILE A 147 6.44 16.72 4.70
C ILE A 147 6.80 17.61 5.90
N ALA A 148 6.37 18.85 5.85
CA ALA A 148 6.64 19.88 6.87
C ALA A 148 6.30 19.43 8.31
N ASN A 149 5.48 18.39 8.46
CA ASN A 149 5.04 17.87 9.75
C ASN A 149 5.75 16.56 10.16
N MET A 150 6.71 16.05 9.38
CA MET A 150 7.39 14.83 9.79
C MET A 150 8.36 15.11 10.96
N PRO A 151 8.21 14.42 12.10
CA PRO A 151 9.12 14.60 13.24
C PRO A 151 10.58 14.39 12.82
N LYS A 152 11.48 15.31 13.24
CA LYS A 152 12.92 15.25 12.94
C LYS A 152 13.54 13.88 13.25
N VAL A 153 13.07 13.20 14.29
CA VAL A 153 13.51 11.86 14.67
C VAL A 153 13.15 10.81 13.57
N ARG A 154 11.99 10.92 12.94
CA ARG A 154 11.62 10.02 11.82
C ARG A 154 12.46 10.29 10.58
N GLN A 155 12.76 11.55 10.29
CA GLN A 155 13.67 11.93 9.19
C GLN A 155 15.05 11.34 9.44
N ALA A 156 15.63 11.54 10.63
CA ALA A 156 16.95 11.00 11.00
C ALA A 156 17.01 9.47 10.89
N LYS A 157 15.98 8.75 11.36
CA LYS A 157 15.88 7.29 11.21
C LYS A 157 15.84 6.85 9.74
N ARG A 158 15.16 7.60 8.87
CA ARG A 158 15.11 7.30 7.43
C ARG A 158 16.45 7.56 6.76
N PHE A 159 17.14 8.66 7.10
CA PHE A 159 18.50 8.91 6.63
C PHE A 159 19.48 7.80 7.06
N ALA A 160 19.46 7.42 8.34
CA ALA A 160 20.30 6.34 8.85
C ALA A 160 20.00 5.02 8.14
N ARG A 161 18.73 4.68 7.91
CA ARG A 161 18.32 3.49 7.17
C ARG A 161 18.79 3.53 5.72
N THR A 162 18.69 4.69 5.04
CA THR A 162 19.20 4.86 3.67
C THR A 162 20.69 4.61 3.60
N TRP A 163 21.42 5.17 4.55
CA TRP A 163 22.86 5.02 4.63
C TRP A 163 23.29 3.58 4.91
N LEU A 164 22.63 2.92 5.88
CA LEU A 164 22.88 1.50 6.17
C LEU A 164 22.55 0.60 4.98
N HIS A 165 21.48 0.88 4.26
CA HIS A 165 21.11 0.13 3.06
C HIS A 165 22.12 0.35 1.93
N PHE A 166 22.63 1.57 1.77
CA PHE A 166 23.70 1.88 0.81
C PHE A 166 24.96 1.07 1.12
N ILE A 167 25.43 1.08 2.38
CA ILE A 167 26.59 0.33 2.81
C ILE A 167 26.38 -1.17 2.58
N ALA A 168 25.26 -1.72 3.08
CA ALA A 168 24.96 -3.14 2.93
C ALA A 168 24.93 -3.58 1.46
N SER A 169 24.33 -2.80 0.58
CA SER A 169 24.27 -3.13 -0.85
C SER A 169 25.64 -3.04 -1.54
N HIS A 170 26.51 -2.13 -1.08
CA HIS A 170 27.88 -2.03 -1.58
C HIS A 170 28.67 -3.30 -1.24
N PHE A 171 28.61 -3.74 0.02
CA PHE A 171 29.27 -4.98 0.45
C PHE A 171 28.70 -6.23 -0.24
N ILE A 172 27.39 -6.31 -0.43
CA ILE A 172 26.73 -7.45 -1.13
C ILE A 172 27.19 -7.50 -2.59
N LYS A 173 27.24 -6.35 -3.29
CA LYS A 173 27.73 -6.29 -4.68
C LYS A 173 29.20 -6.69 -4.77
N GLU A 174 30.05 -6.22 -3.84
CA GLU A 174 31.46 -6.56 -3.81
C GLU A 174 31.65 -8.06 -3.53
N HIS A 175 30.87 -8.63 -2.60
CA HIS A 175 30.93 -10.06 -2.29
C HIS A 175 30.48 -10.93 -3.46
N LYS A 176 29.38 -10.55 -4.14
CA LYS A 176 28.91 -11.23 -5.35
C LYS A 176 29.93 -11.17 -6.47
N TYR A 177 30.53 -9.99 -6.70
CA TYR A 177 31.59 -9.82 -7.71
C TYR A 177 32.80 -10.70 -7.42
N LYS A 178 33.25 -10.79 -6.16
CA LYS A 178 34.36 -11.66 -5.74
C LYS A 178 34.02 -13.15 -5.89
N LYS A 179 32.77 -13.54 -5.68
CA LYS A 179 32.29 -14.91 -5.90
C LYS A 179 32.27 -15.28 -7.37
N ASP A 180 31.69 -14.40 -8.22
CA ASP A 180 31.65 -14.60 -9.68
C ASP A 180 33.06 -14.67 -10.30
N LEU A 181 34.05 -13.94 -9.74
CA LEU A 181 35.45 -14.04 -10.15
C LEU A 181 36.09 -15.39 -9.79
N LYS A 182 35.79 -15.93 -8.60
CA LYS A 182 36.29 -17.25 -8.16
C LYS A 182 35.68 -18.41 -8.95
N GLU A 183 34.47 -18.26 -9.47
CA GLU A 183 33.83 -19.29 -10.28
C GLU A 183 34.30 -19.28 -11.75
N ARG A 184 35.04 -18.23 -12.17
CA ARG A 184 35.61 -18.09 -13.52
C ARG A 184 37.12 -18.40 -13.59
N THR A 185 37.79 -18.62 -12.47
CA THR A 185 39.19 -19.08 -12.35
C THR A 185 39.23 -20.51 -11.88
#